data_1dccff013ceb7ab97121a1ce81673c08
#
_entry.id   1dccff013ceb7ab97121a1ce81673c08
#
_cell.length_a   1.000
_cell.length_b   1.000
_cell.length_c   1.000
_cell.angle_alpha   90.00
_cell.angle_beta   90.00
_cell.angle_gamma   90.00
#
_symmetry.space_group_name_H-M   'P 1'
#
loop_
_entity.id
_entity.type
_entity.pdbx_description
1 polymer ?
#
loop_
_entity_poly.entity_id
_entity_poly.type
_entity_poly.pdbx_seq_one_letter_code
_entity_poly.pdbx_strand_id
1 'polypeptide(L)'
;VICVDNSKHIVDFGQRRAEKNGLKNLEFRHGDIENPPLRAKTVDVALFSQALHHAEHPEAALASAYRILRSGGRLIILDLLEHQFEQARDLYGDRWLGFPKNTLHQWITEAGFKQAEITEAAREEEPPHFTTLLAIAEK
;
A
#
# COMPACT_ATOMS: atom_id res chain seq x y z
N VAL A 1 4.00 -14.91 3.26
CA VAL A 1 3.48 -13.56 2.95
C VAL A 1 1.98 -13.57 3.18
N ILE A 2 1.45 -12.51 3.81
CA ILE A 2 0.02 -12.34 4.02
C ILE A 2 -0.43 -11.19 3.11
N CYS A 3 -1.39 -11.48 2.22
CA CYS A 3 -2.01 -10.52 1.33
C CYS A 3 -3.38 -10.13 1.91
N VAL A 4 -3.64 -8.84 2.05
CA VAL A 4 -4.93 -8.31 2.55
C VAL A 4 -5.58 -7.51 1.44
N ASP A 5 -6.85 -7.77 1.17
CA ASP A 5 -7.65 -7.04 0.19
C ASP A 5 -9.11 -6.93 0.67
N ASN A 6 -9.76 -5.81 0.40
CA ASN A 6 -11.16 -5.57 0.79
C ASN A 6 -12.16 -6.20 -0.18
N SER A 7 -11.71 -6.71 -1.31
CA SER A 7 -12.53 -7.45 -2.27
C SER A 7 -12.42 -8.95 -2.02
N LYS A 8 -13.52 -9.56 -1.55
CA LYS A 8 -13.57 -11.02 -1.39
C LYS A 8 -13.28 -11.74 -2.71
N HIS A 9 -13.68 -11.18 -3.85
CA HIS A 9 -13.40 -11.75 -5.17
C HIS A 9 -11.90 -11.82 -5.46
N ILE A 10 -11.16 -10.74 -5.16
CA ILE A 10 -9.70 -10.68 -5.34
C ILE A 10 -8.99 -11.66 -4.39
N VAL A 11 -9.43 -11.74 -3.15
CA VAL A 11 -8.92 -12.72 -2.17
C VAL A 11 -9.10 -14.15 -2.69
N ASP A 12 -10.32 -14.51 -3.10
CA ASP A 12 -10.63 -15.86 -3.61
C ASP A 12 -9.86 -16.17 -4.92
N PHE A 13 -9.70 -15.17 -5.80
CA PHE A 13 -8.93 -15.30 -7.03
C PHE A 13 -7.43 -15.50 -6.74
N GLY A 14 -6.87 -14.70 -5.84
CA GLY A 14 -5.47 -14.78 -5.43
C GLY A 14 -5.14 -16.14 -4.81
N GLN A 15 -6.00 -16.62 -3.91
CA GLN A 15 -5.86 -17.93 -3.27
C GLN A 15 -5.80 -19.06 -4.33
N ARG A 16 -6.79 -19.11 -5.24
CA ARG A 16 -6.82 -20.12 -6.32
C ARG A 16 -5.59 -20.05 -7.22
N ARG A 17 -5.11 -18.83 -7.53
CA ARG A 17 -3.92 -18.64 -8.36
C ARG A 17 -2.65 -19.12 -7.65
N ALA A 18 -2.53 -18.85 -6.36
CA ALA A 18 -1.42 -19.33 -5.54
C ALA A 18 -1.39 -20.86 -5.50
N GLU A 19 -2.53 -21.51 -5.25
CA GLU A 19 -2.68 -22.97 -5.24
C GLU A 19 -2.31 -23.59 -6.59
N LYS A 20 -2.85 -23.03 -7.69
CA LYS A 20 -2.54 -23.49 -9.06
C LYS A 20 -1.05 -23.44 -9.40
N ASN A 21 -0.32 -22.47 -8.85
CA ASN A 21 1.11 -22.29 -9.05
C ASN A 21 1.98 -22.94 -7.97
N GLY A 22 1.38 -23.68 -7.03
CA GLY A 22 2.11 -24.38 -5.97
C GLY A 22 2.77 -23.44 -4.93
N LEU A 23 2.28 -22.20 -4.80
CA LEU A 23 2.82 -21.22 -3.87
C LEU A 23 2.25 -21.45 -2.46
N LYS A 24 3.01 -22.12 -1.61
CA LYS A 24 2.59 -22.52 -0.25
C LYS A 24 2.86 -21.44 0.82
N ASN A 25 3.59 -20.40 0.48
CA ASN A 25 4.01 -19.32 1.39
C ASN A 25 3.14 -18.06 1.29
N LEU A 26 1.99 -18.14 0.60
CA LEU A 26 1.02 -17.07 0.47
C LEU A 26 -0.26 -17.40 1.25
N GLU A 27 -0.75 -16.44 1.99
CA GLU A 27 -2.03 -16.46 2.68
C GLU A 27 -2.82 -15.22 2.27
N PHE A 28 -4.09 -15.38 1.91
CA PHE A 28 -4.96 -14.28 1.53
C PHE A 28 -6.02 -14.06 2.60
N ARG A 29 -6.21 -12.82 3.02
CA ARG A 29 -7.22 -12.42 4.00
C ARG A 29 -8.10 -11.31 3.45
N HIS A 30 -9.40 -11.50 3.58
CA HIS A 30 -10.36 -10.42 3.34
C HIS A 30 -10.30 -9.43 4.50
N GLY A 31 -10.09 -8.14 4.20
CA GLY A 31 -10.01 -7.09 5.21
C GLY A 31 -9.65 -5.75 4.61
N ASP A 32 -9.75 -4.71 5.44
CA ASP A 32 -9.42 -3.33 5.09
C ASP A 32 -7.96 -3.02 5.48
N ILE A 33 -7.23 -2.33 4.61
CA ILE A 33 -5.86 -1.88 4.89
C ILE A 33 -5.81 -0.84 6.03
N GLU A 34 -6.90 -0.12 6.27
CA GLU A 34 -7.03 0.80 7.39
C GLU A 34 -7.20 0.09 8.74
N ASN A 35 -7.70 -1.16 8.72
CA ASN A 35 -7.76 -2.02 9.91
C ASN A 35 -7.57 -3.50 9.53
N PRO A 36 -6.37 -3.89 9.08
CA PRO A 36 -6.11 -5.24 8.61
C PRO A 36 -6.28 -6.28 9.71
N PRO A 37 -6.79 -7.49 9.38
CA PRO A 37 -7.03 -8.58 10.33
C PRO A 37 -5.71 -9.24 10.77
N LEU A 38 -4.82 -8.43 11.33
CA LEU A 38 -3.49 -8.80 11.78
C LEU A 38 -3.25 -8.29 13.21
N ARG A 39 -2.60 -9.11 14.01
CA ARG A 39 -2.18 -8.70 15.36
C ARG A 39 -1.02 -7.71 15.29
N ALA A 40 -0.88 -6.90 16.33
CA ALA A 40 0.26 -6.00 16.47
C ALA A 40 1.58 -6.78 16.51
N LYS A 41 2.63 -6.19 15.93
CA LYS A 41 4.02 -6.71 15.98
C LYS A 41 4.17 -8.15 15.46
N THR A 42 3.52 -8.45 14.33
CA THR A 42 3.54 -9.80 13.74
C THR A 42 4.32 -9.90 12.44
N VAL A 43 4.58 -8.79 11.75
CA VAL A 43 5.26 -8.77 10.45
C VAL A 43 6.55 -7.96 10.50
N ASP A 44 7.50 -8.28 9.64
CA ASP A 44 8.78 -7.59 9.54
C ASP A 44 8.77 -6.53 8.43
N VAL A 45 7.88 -6.71 7.42
CA VAL A 45 7.68 -5.77 6.32
C VAL A 45 6.19 -5.58 6.08
N ALA A 46 5.75 -4.34 5.91
CA ALA A 46 4.45 -3.96 5.39
C ALA A 46 4.63 -3.28 4.04
N LEU A 47 3.95 -3.82 3.00
CA LEU A 47 4.03 -3.31 1.64
C LEU A 47 2.63 -2.84 1.20
N PHE A 48 2.52 -1.58 0.80
CA PHE A 48 1.43 -1.07 -0.03
C PHE A 48 1.92 -1.01 -1.47
N SER A 49 1.26 -1.73 -2.37
CA SER A 49 1.56 -1.71 -3.80
C SER A 49 0.32 -1.29 -4.57
N GLN A 50 0.29 -0.06 -5.05
CA GLN A 50 -0.84 0.54 -5.75
C GLN A 50 -2.16 0.37 -4.96
N ALA A 51 -2.10 0.63 -3.65
CA ALA A 51 -3.22 0.35 -2.75
C ALA A 51 -3.62 1.55 -1.88
N LEU A 52 -2.66 2.40 -1.52
CA LEU A 52 -2.90 3.49 -0.57
C LEU A 52 -3.84 4.56 -1.16
N HIS A 53 -3.76 4.82 -2.47
CA HIS A 53 -4.64 5.79 -3.15
C HIS A 53 -6.11 5.34 -3.24
N HIS A 54 -6.41 4.08 -2.93
CA HIS A 54 -7.80 3.59 -2.77
C HIS A 54 -8.33 3.70 -1.35
N ALA A 55 -7.48 3.96 -0.34
CA ALA A 55 -7.90 4.11 1.05
C ALA A 55 -8.81 5.34 1.24
N GLU A 56 -9.78 5.23 2.12
CA GLU A 56 -10.60 6.39 2.53
C GLU A 56 -9.76 7.33 3.38
N HIS A 57 -8.99 6.76 4.32
CA HIS A 57 -8.10 7.46 5.23
C HIS A 57 -6.68 6.86 5.16
N PRO A 58 -5.82 7.32 4.23
CA PRO A 58 -4.45 6.81 4.09
C PRO A 58 -3.64 6.86 5.39
N GLU A 59 -3.87 7.87 6.23
CA GLU A 59 -3.20 8.02 7.53
C GLU A 59 -3.56 6.86 8.48
N ALA A 60 -4.82 6.37 8.44
CA ALA A 60 -5.25 5.23 9.23
C ALA A 60 -4.60 3.93 8.74
N ALA A 61 -4.42 3.78 7.42
CA ALA A 61 -3.71 2.65 6.84
C ALA A 61 -2.22 2.64 7.27
N LEU A 62 -1.57 3.81 7.28
CA LEU A 62 -0.19 3.95 7.75
C LEU A 62 -0.05 3.66 9.24
N ALA A 63 -0.97 4.16 10.08
CA ALA A 63 -1.01 3.85 11.50
C ALA A 63 -1.21 2.35 11.76
N SER A 64 -2.05 1.69 10.96
CA SER A 64 -2.25 0.24 11.03
C SER A 64 -1.02 -0.55 10.59
N ALA A 65 -0.32 -0.10 9.54
CA ALA A 65 0.97 -0.67 9.14
C ALA A 65 2.00 -0.56 10.27
N TYR A 66 2.08 0.60 10.91
CA TYR A 66 2.94 0.79 12.07
C TYR A 66 2.58 -0.18 13.21
N ARG A 67 1.29 -0.35 13.51
CA ARG A 67 0.79 -1.26 14.55
C ARG A 67 1.23 -2.70 14.32
N ILE A 68 1.06 -3.23 13.10
CA ILE A 68 1.34 -4.63 12.77
C ILE A 68 2.82 -4.96 12.61
N LEU A 69 3.66 -3.99 12.28
CA LEU A 69 5.11 -4.15 12.18
C LEU A 69 5.76 -4.41 13.54
N ARG A 70 6.77 -5.27 13.56
CA ARG A 70 7.69 -5.42 14.68
C ARG A 70 8.59 -4.20 14.80
N SER A 71 9.23 -4.05 15.94
CA SER A 71 10.29 -3.05 16.14
C SER A 71 11.44 -3.33 15.16
N GLY A 72 11.92 -2.30 14.46
CA GLY A 72 12.89 -2.41 13.36
C GLY A 72 12.32 -2.94 12.06
N GLY A 73 11.00 -3.14 11.97
CA GLY A 73 10.32 -3.52 10.74
C GLY A 73 10.23 -2.36 9.75
N ARG A 74 10.01 -2.68 8.47
CA ARG A 74 10.02 -1.71 7.37
C ARG A 74 8.65 -1.53 6.74
N LEU A 75 8.33 -0.28 6.47
CA LEU A 75 7.26 0.12 5.58
C LEU A 75 7.82 0.34 4.18
N ILE A 76 7.14 -0.19 3.17
CA ILE A 76 7.42 0.05 1.75
C ILE A 76 6.11 0.48 1.09
N ILE A 77 6.14 1.56 0.35
CA ILE A 77 4.99 2.05 -0.43
C ILE A 77 5.44 2.22 -1.87
N LEU A 78 4.74 1.58 -2.79
CA LEU A 78 4.76 1.84 -4.21
C LEU A 78 3.39 2.40 -4.59
N ASP A 79 3.32 3.69 -4.85
CA ASP A 79 2.05 4.37 -5.14
C ASP A 79 2.25 5.55 -6.10
N LEU A 80 1.21 6.26 -6.46
CA LEU A 80 1.24 7.30 -7.47
C LEU A 80 1.70 8.64 -6.90
N LEU A 81 2.58 9.33 -7.63
CA LEU A 81 2.78 10.76 -7.47
C LEU A 81 1.50 11.49 -7.86
N GLU A 82 1.17 12.58 -7.17
CA GLU A 82 0.02 13.43 -7.48
C GLU A 82 -0.06 13.75 -8.98
N HIS A 83 -1.26 13.60 -9.55
CA HIS A 83 -1.55 13.85 -10.96
C HIS A 83 -2.91 14.51 -11.15
N GLN A 84 -3.21 14.94 -12.40
CA GLN A 84 -4.44 15.67 -12.73
C GLN A 84 -5.41 14.84 -13.61
N PHE A 85 -5.20 13.53 -13.72
CA PHE A 85 -6.04 12.66 -14.53
C PHE A 85 -7.31 12.26 -13.75
N GLU A 86 -8.32 13.14 -13.74
CA GLU A 86 -9.56 12.97 -12.97
C GLU A 86 -10.34 11.69 -13.35
N GLN A 87 -10.24 11.24 -14.60
CA GLN A 87 -10.90 10.02 -15.05
C GLN A 87 -10.45 8.75 -14.29
N ALA A 88 -9.31 8.79 -13.61
CA ALA A 88 -8.84 7.69 -12.77
C ALA A 88 -9.88 7.30 -11.70
N ARG A 89 -10.66 8.26 -11.20
CA ARG A 89 -11.73 8.02 -10.23
C ARG A 89 -12.80 7.07 -10.77
N ASP A 90 -13.21 7.30 -12.02
CA ASP A 90 -14.26 6.50 -12.66
C ASP A 90 -13.72 5.21 -13.29
N LEU A 91 -12.50 5.25 -13.86
CA LEU A 91 -11.91 4.12 -14.56
C LEU A 91 -11.29 3.08 -13.61
N TYR A 92 -10.67 3.55 -12.52
CA TYR A 92 -9.88 2.69 -11.62
C TYR A 92 -10.40 2.67 -10.18
N GLY A 93 -11.34 3.56 -9.85
CA GLY A 93 -11.88 3.68 -8.49
C GLY A 93 -10.95 4.40 -7.53
N ASP A 94 -10.06 5.26 -8.04
CA ASP A 94 -9.10 5.99 -7.25
C ASP A 94 -9.82 7.01 -6.36
N ARG A 95 -9.59 6.96 -5.07
CA ARG A 95 -10.07 7.98 -4.12
C ARG A 95 -9.14 9.18 -4.11
N TRP A 96 -7.84 8.93 -4.22
CA TRP A 96 -6.78 9.92 -4.28
C TRP A 96 -6.12 9.87 -5.66
N LEU A 97 -5.85 11.03 -6.24
CA LEU A 97 -5.12 11.15 -7.51
C LEU A 97 -3.61 11.17 -7.26
N GLY A 98 -3.11 10.14 -6.55
CA GLY A 98 -1.75 10.08 -6.07
C GLY A 98 -1.48 11.02 -4.90
N PHE A 99 -0.22 11.11 -4.49
CA PHE A 99 0.20 11.86 -3.30
C PHE A 99 1.38 12.80 -3.60
N PRO A 100 1.33 14.07 -3.14
CA PRO A 100 2.52 14.90 -3.06
C PRO A 100 3.54 14.25 -2.13
N LYS A 101 4.84 14.27 -2.50
CA LYS A 101 5.90 13.66 -1.70
C LYS A 101 5.96 14.19 -0.27
N ASN A 102 5.79 15.51 -0.09
CA ASN A 102 5.79 16.14 1.23
C ASN A 102 4.61 15.70 2.10
N THR A 103 3.43 15.56 1.53
CA THR A 103 2.24 15.07 2.25
C THR A 103 2.43 13.62 2.67
N LEU A 104 2.88 12.76 1.76
CA LEU A 104 3.14 11.35 2.08
C LEU A 104 4.23 11.21 3.15
N HIS A 105 5.31 12.01 3.06
CA HIS A 105 6.38 12.04 4.07
C HIS A 105 5.85 12.47 5.45
N GLN A 106 5.02 13.50 5.49
CA GLN A 106 4.38 13.97 6.72
C GLN A 106 3.55 12.86 7.37
N TRP A 107 2.65 12.23 6.63
CA TRP A 107 1.79 11.15 7.15
C TRP A 107 2.58 9.94 7.64
N ILE A 108 3.65 9.54 6.93
CA ILE A 108 4.55 8.47 7.36
C ILE A 108 5.19 8.82 8.70
N THR A 109 5.67 10.06 8.84
CA THR A 109 6.30 10.54 10.08
C THR A 109 5.30 10.63 11.24
N GLU A 110 4.09 11.15 10.99
CA GLU A 110 3.01 11.25 11.98
C GLU A 110 2.52 9.88 12.44
N ALA A 111 2.56 8.85 11.58
CA ALA A 111 2.29 7.48 11.97
C ALA A 111 3.35 6.86 12.88
N GLY A 112 4.49 7.53 13.08
CA GLY A 112 5.57 7.14 13.99
C GLY A 112 6.79 6.52 13.33
N PHE A 113 6.81 6.42 11.99
CA PHE A 113 7.96 5.91 11.24
C PHE A 113 9.14 6.90 11.25
N LYS A 114 10.33 6.35 11.12
CA LYS A 114 11.60 7.08 11.07
C LYS A 114 12.28 6.87 9.72
N GLN A 115 13.23 7.74 9.40
CA GLN A 115 14.08 7.63 8.21
C GLN A 115 13.26 7.44 6.91
N ALA A 116 12.17 8.20 6.78
CA ALA A 116 11.32 8.14 5.60
C ALA A 116 12.04 8.72 4.37
N GLU A 117 12.30 7.89 3.39
CA GLU A 117 12.85 8.28 2.10
C GLU A 117 11.80 8.09 1.01
N ILE A 118 11.59 9.10 0.15
CA ILE A 118 10.63 9.05 -0.95
C ILE A 118 11.32 9.44 -2.25
N THR A 119 11.30 8.53 -3.21
CA THR A 119 11.88 8.71 -4.55
C THR A 119 10.87 8.44 -5.64
N GLU A 120 11.10 8.99 -6.84
CA GLU A 120 10.38 8.59 -8.04
C GLU A 120 11.05 7.34 -8.60
N ALA A 121 10.33 6.23 -8.60
CA ALA A 121 10.88 4.93 -8.99
C ALA A 121 10.74 4.68 -10.50
N ALA A 122 9.61 5.07 -11.09
CA ALA A 122 9.32 4.85 -12.49
C ALA A 122 8.31 5.88 -13.00
N ARG A 123 8.34 6.14 -14.33
CA ARG A 123 7.33 6.91 -15.03
C ARG A 123 6.87 6.13 -16.25
N GLU A 124 5.57 6.08 -16.48
CA GLU A 124 4.99 5.43 -17.65
C GLU A 124 5.32 6.20 -18.93
N GLU A 125 5.64 5.46 -19.98
CA GLU A 125 5.92 6.02 -21.30
C GLU A 125 4.65 6.49 -22.03
N GLU A 126 3.53 5.80 -21.78
CA GLU A 126 2.24 6.11 -22.38
C GLU A 126 1.38 7.02 -21.51
N PRO A 127 0.52 7.86 -22.12
CA PRO A 127 -0.44 8.66 -21.37
C PRO A 127 -1.35 7.78 -20.48
N PRO A 128 -1.65 8.26 -19.25
CA PRO A 128 -1.45 9.60 -18.71
C PRO A 128 -0.06 9.87 -18.11
N HIS A 129 0.94 9.01 -18.31
CA HIS A 129 2.31 9.14 -17.82
C HIS A 129 2.42 9.16 -16.30
N PHE A 130 1.72 8.26 -15.64
CA PHE A 130 1.80 8.15 -14.17
C PHE A 130 3.25 7.96 -13.71
N THR A 131 3.57 8.63 -12.63
CA THR A 131 4.86 8.45 -11.95
C THR A 131 4.62 7.65 -10.68
N THR A 132 5.35 6.55 -10.52
CA THR A 132 5.32 5.74 -9.31
C THR A 132 6.33 6.28 -8.29
N LEU A 133 5.85 6.54 -7.08
CA LEU A 133 6.69 6.80 -5.92
C LEU A 133 7.10 5.49 -5.24
N LEU A 134 8.33 5.45 -4.78
CA LEU A 134 8.81 4.48 -3.80
C LEU A 134 9.08 5.21 -2.50
N ALA A 135 8.35 4.86 -1.43
CA ALA A 135 8.66 5.31 -0.09
C ALA A 135 9.12 4.13 0.77
N ILE A 136 10.16 4.35 1.57
CA ILE A 136 10.70 3.37 2.53
C ILE A 136 10.87 4.08 3.86
N ALA A 137 10.44 3.43 4.96
CA ALA A 137 10.60 3.96 6.31
C ALA A 137 10.77 2.82 7.33
N GLU A 138 11.30 3.13 8.50
CA GLU A 138 11.55 2.17 9.59
C GLU A 138 10.68 2.46 10.82
N LYS A 139 10.24 1.39 11.48
CA LYS A 139 9.55 1.47 12.77
C LYS A 139 10.49 1.54 13.94
#